data_df3fbff599f2ffbfdc68241ccca2d3d6
#
_entry.id   df3fbff599f2ffbfdc68241ccca2d3d6
#
_cell.length_a   1.000
_cell.length_b   1.000
_cell.length_c   1.000
_cell.angle_alpha   90.00
_cell.angle_beta   90.00
_cell.angle_gamma   90.00
#
_symmetry.space_group_name_H-M   'P 1'
#
loop_
_entity.id
_entity.type
_entity.pdbx_description
1 polymer ?
#
loop_
_entity_poly.entity_id
_entity_poly.type
_entity_poly.pdbx_seq_one_letter_code
_entity_poly.pdbx_strand_id
1 'polypeptide(L)'
;MFALVAGLAAGQLHVFSGPDHLAAIAPLAADGDRRQWQAGLQWGIGHTTGVLLIAALLLVLREQLPLAIISANSERIVGALLIAVGSWGIWRAVRLGFSAHGHSHAAPATPHQGAPCVSASFVMGTFHGLAGSSHLFGVLPALALPSRQASILYLAGFGVGAIAGMTAFAAAMGLLSHRLGRRHPRSYSGLLYASSAAALVVGGFWLVGR
;
A
#
# COMPACT_ATOMS: atom_id res chain seq x y z
N MET A 1 -5.39 -24.89 12.81
CA MET A 1 -6.32 -24.21 11.87
C MET A 1 -6.83 -22.88 12.40
N PHE A 2 -7.25 -22.75 13.66
CA PHE A 2 -7.73 -21.47 14.22
C PHE A 2 -6.74 -20.32 14.05
N ALA A 3 -5.46 -20.52 14.37
CA ALA A 3 -4.42 -19.49 14.25
C ALA A 3 -4.24 -18.97 12.80
N LEU A 4 -4.34 -19.84 11.79
CA LEU A 4 -4.27 -19.44 10.38
C LEU A 4 -5.44 -18.55 9.99
N VAL A 5 -6.67 -18.92 10.38
CA VAL A 5 -7.89 -18.13 10.08
C VAL A 5 -7.87 -16.80 10.82
N ALA A 6 -7.46 -16.82 12.10
CA ALA A 6 -7.30 -15.58 12.88
C ALA A 6 -6.25 -14.66 12.26
N GLY A 7 -5.11 -15.20 11.82
CA GLY A 7 -4.09 -14.44 11.10
C GLY A 7 -4.62 -13.83 9.79
N LEU A 8 -5.35 -14.62 8.99
CA LEU A 8 -5.94 -14.15 7.73
C LEU A 8 -6.91 -12.99 7.95
N ALA A 9 -7.79 -13.11 8.94
CA ALA A 9 -8.71 -12.03 9.31
C ALA A 9 -7.96 -10.80 9.83
N ALA A 10 -6.95 -11.00 10.67
CA ALA A 10 -6.13 -9.92 11.21
C ALA A 10 -5.37 -9.17 10.09
N GLY A 11 -4.82 -9.90 9.10
CA GLY A 11 -4.13 -9.29 7.95
C GLY A 11 -5.07 -8.45 7.08
N GLN A 12 -6.29 -8.91 6.83
CA GLN A 12 -7.29 -8.12 6.12
C GLN A 12 -7.71 -6.89 6.91
N LEU A 13 -8.04 -7.05 8.20
CA LEU A 13 -8.39 -5.94 9.07
C LEU A 13 -7.28 -4.91 9.14
N HIS A 14 -6.02 -5.34 9.25
CA HIS A 14 -4.86 -4.47 9.25
C HIS A 14 -4.81 -3.57 8.00
N VAL A 15 -5.00 -4.13 6.81
CA VAL A 15 -5.01 -3.36 5.55
C VAL A 15 -6.16 -2.37 5.50
N PHE A 16 -7.37 -2.80 5.82
CA PHE A 16 -8.55 -1.94 5.71
C PHE A 16 -8.67 -0.92 6.84
N SER A 17 -8.10 -1.17 8.01
CA SER A 17 -8.05 -0.21 9.12
C SER A 17 -6.87 0.77 9.03
N GLY A 18 -5.85 0.47 8.23
CA GLY A 18 -4.70 1.33 8.01
C GLY A 18 -4.94 2.32 6.86
N PRO A 19 -5.27 3.60 7.13
CA PRO A 19 -5.51 4.58 6.07
C PRO A 19 -4.28 4.83 5.21
N ASP A 20 -3.09 4.60 5.73
CA ASP A 20 -1.80 4.66 5.09
C ASP A 20 -1.65 3.63 3.96
N HIS A 21 -2.12 2.39 4.17
CA HIS A 21 -2.10 1.33 3.15
C HIS A 21 -2.98 1.70 1.96
N LEU A 22 -4.23 2.11 2.25
CA LEU A 22 -5.21 2.46 1.22
C LEU A 22 -4.78 3.73 0.47
N ALA A 23 -4.27 4.73 1.20
CA ALA A 23 -3.78 5.97 0.62
C ALA A 23 -2.55 5.76 -0.27
N ALA A 24 -1.65 4.84 0.08
CA ALA A 24 -0.47 4.52 -0.71
C ALA A 24 -0.82 3.80 -2.03
N ILE A 25 -1.76 2.85 -1.99
CA ILE A 25 -2.12 2.02 -3.15
C ILE A 25 -3.08 2.77 -4.09
N ALA A 26 -3.96 3.61 -3.56
CA ALA A 26 -5.04 4.23 -4.32
C ALA A 26 -4.56 5.03 -5.56
N PRO A 27 -3.54 5.93 -5.49
CA PRO A 27 -3.04 6.63 -6.66
C PRO A 27 -2.41 5.71 -7.70
N LEU A 28 -1.73 4.65 -7.27
CA LEU A 28 -1.12 3.66 -8.15
C LEU A 28 -2.18 2.81 -8.86
N ALA A 29 -3.24 2.45 -8.14
CA ALA A 29 -4.34 1.67 -8.67
C ALA A 29 -5.31 2.50 -9.53
N ALA A 30 -5.40 3.80 -9.34
CA ALA A 30 -6.24 4.69 -10.14
C ALA A 30 -5.70 4.94 -11.55
N ASP A 31 -4.51 4.50 -11.90
CA ASP A 31 -3.80 4.79 -13.14
C ASP A 31 -4.40 4.22 -14.45
N GLY A 32 -5.53 3.56 -14.39
CA GLY A 32 -6.35 3.28 -15.60
C GLY A 32 -5.97 2.06 -16.44
N ASP A 33 -4.93 1.31 -16.14
CA ASP A 33 -4.59 0.06 -16.84
C ASP A 33 -5.38 -1.14 -16.27
N ARG A 34 -5.65 -2.15 -17.10
CA ARG A 34 -6.41 -3.34 -16.69
C ARG A 34 -5.71 -4.26 -15.69
N ARG A 35 -4.43 -4.03 -15.39
CA ARG A 35 -3.59 -4.89 -14.54
C ARG A 35 -3.29 -4.32 -13.16
N GLN A 36 -4.13 -3.42 -12.66
CA GLN A 36 -3.88 -2.72 -11.39
C GLN A 36 -3.87 -3.63 -10.17
N TRP A 37 -4.59 -4.74 -10.21
CA TRP A 37 -4.48 -5.77 -9.17
C TRP A 37 -3.03 -6.27 -9.00
N GLN A 38 -2.20 -6.23 -10.06
CA GLN A 38 -0.78 -6.62 -9.98
C GLN A 38 0.04 -5.65 -9.13
N ALA A 39 -0.26 -4.35 -9.19
CA ALA A 39 0.38 -3.37 -8.32
C ALA A 39 0.05 -3.65 -6.85
N GLY A 40 -1.23 -3.94 -6.54
CA GLY A 40 -1.67 -4.35 -5.20
C GLY A 40 -1.05 -5.66 -4.73
N LEU A 41 -0.96 -6.66 -5.62
CA LEU A 41 -0.33 -7.95 -5.33
C LEU A 41 1.15 -7.76 -4.96
N GLN A 42 1.88 -7.01 -5.76
CA GLN A 42 3.31 -6.80 -5.55
C GLN A 42 3.59 -5.93 -4.33
N TRP A 43 2.79 -4.87 -4.13
CA TRP A 43 2.82 -4.11 -2.90
C TRP A 43 2.56 -5.00 -1.70
N GLY A 44 1.51 -5.84 -1.75
CA GLY A 44 1.17 -6.77 -0.68
C GLY A 44 2.27 -7.77 -0.37
N ILE A 45 2.92 -8.33 -1.39
CA ILE A 45 4.08 -9.24 -1.21
C ILE A 45 5.24 -8.48 -0.59
N GLY A 46 5.60 -7.30 -1.10
CA GLY A 46 6.65 -6.47 -0.55
C GLY A 46 6.36 -6.09 0.91
N HIS A 47 5.17 -5.60 1.20
CA HIS A 47 4.71 -5.25 2.54
C HIS A 47 4.82 -6.43 3.52
N THR A 48 4.27 -7.58 3.13
CA THR A 48 4.36 -8.80 3.96
C THR A 48 5.81 -9.22 4.19
N THR A 49 6.67 -9.11 3.17
CA THR A 49 8.11 -9.38 3.31
C THR A 49 8.73 -8.43 4.34
N GLY A 50 8.46 -7.13 4.27
CA GLY A 50 8.94 -6.15 5.24
C GLY A 50 8.46 -6.45 6.67
N VAL A 51 7.17 -6.73 6.85
CA VAL A 51 6.59 -7.09 8.15
C VAL A 51 7.21 -8.36 8.71
N LEU A 52 7.40 -9.40 7.89
CA LEU A 52 8.01 -10.66 8.34
C LEU A 52 9.49 -10.50 8.69
N LEU A 53 10.23 -9.65 7.98
CA LEU A 53 11.62 -9.33 8.32
C LEU A 53 11.71 -8.63 9.67
N ILE A 54 10.86 -7.64 9.94
CA ILE A 54 10.79 -7.00 11.26
C ILE A 54 10.34 -7.99 12.32
N ALA A 55 9.33 -8.82 12.06
CA ALA A 55 8.88 -9.83 13.00
C ALA A 55 10.00 -10.81 13.37
N ALA A 56 10.75 -11.29 12.38
CA ALA A 56 11.90 -12.17 12.60
C ALA A 56 13.01 -11.47 13.41
N LEU A 57 13.34 -10.22 13.07
CA LEU A 57 14.32 -9.43 13.80
C LEU A 57 13.91 -9.20 15.25
N LEU A 58 12.62 -8.86 15.49
CA LEU A 58 12.09 -8.69 16.84
C LEU A 58 12.11 -9.99 17.66
N LEU A 59 11.82 -11.14 17.02
CA LEU A 59 11.92 -12.44 17.70
C LEU A 59 13.34 -12.79 18.14
N VAL A 60 14.33 -12.36 17.35
CA VAL A 60 15.76 -12.63 17.64
C VAL A 60 16.35 -11.62 18.63
N LEU A 61 15.99 -10.34 18.49
CA LEU A 61 16.65 -9.23 19.19
C LEU A 61 15.74 -8.54 20.23
N ARG A 62 14.60 -9.13 20.58
CA ARG A 62 13.56 -8.48 21.43
C ARG A 62 14.09 -7.89 22.75
N GLU A 63 15.19 -8.42 23.28
CA GLU A 63 15.78 -8.00 24.55
C GLU A 63 16.79 -6.84 24.39
N GLN A 64 17.21 -6.53 23.16
CA GLN A 64 18.30 -5.61 22.87
C GLN A 64 17.89 -4.36 22.07
N LEU A 65 16.69 -4.34 21.49
CA LEU A 65 16.27 -3.26 20.59
C LEU A 65 15.50 -2.16 21.31
N PRO A 66 15.88 -0.87 21.12
CA PRO A 66 15.11 0.28 21.60
C PRO A 66 13.90 0.51 20.66
N LEU A 67 12.84 -0.28 20.85
CA LEU A 67 11.63 -0.28 19.99
C LEU A 67 10.99 1.10 19.82
N ALA A 68 11.09 1.96 20.85
CA ALA A 68 10.53 3.32 20.81
C ALA A 68 11.21 4.21 19.74
N ILE A 69 12.53 4.11 19.60
CA ILE A 69 13.31 4.91 18.61
C ILE A 69 13.01 4.42 17.19
N ILE A 70 12.89 3.11 17.01
CA ILE A 70 12.59 2.51 15.70
C ILE A 70 11.18 2.93 15.26
N SER A 71 10.19 2.87 16.16
CA SER A 71 8.81 3.25 15.89
C SER A 71 8.70 4.71 15.43
N ALA A 72 9.24 5.68 16.18
CA ALA A 72 9.13 7.10 15.87
C ALA A 72 9.73 7.50 14.50
N ASN A 73 10.83 6.86 14.09
CA ASN A 73 11.43 7.13 12.78
C ASN A 73 10.71 6.41 11.64
N SER A 74 10.13 5.25 11.90
CA SER A 74 9.36 4.46 10.94
C SER A 74 8.14 5.22 10.42
N GLU A 75 7.41 5.88 11.30
CA GLU A 75 6.24 6.68 10.95
C GLU A 75 6.59 7.82 10.00
N ARG A 76 7.71 8.49 10.22
CA ARG A 76 8.21 9.55 9.32
C ARG A 76 8.57 9.02 7.94
N ILE A 77 9.17 7.83 7.85
CA ILE A 77 9.48 7.19 6.55
C ILE A 77 8.20 6.88 5.78
N VAL A 78 7.19 6.31 6.45
CA VAL A 78 5.87 6.06 5.84
C VAL A 78 5.23 7.37 5.37
N GLY A 79 5.25 8.42 6.21
CA GLY A 79 4.76 9.73 5.85
C GLY A 79 5.44 10.31 4.60
N ALA A 80 6.76 10.23 4.52
CA ALA A 80 7.53 10.68 3.36
C ALA A 80 7.18 9.89 2.09
N LEU A 81 7.04 8.57 2.18
CA LEU A 81 6.61 7.71 1.06
C LEU A 81 5.20 8.07 0.56
N LEU A 82 4.27 8.31 1.48
CA LEU A 82 2.91 8.72 1.14
C LEU A 82 2.88 10.08 0.44
N ILE A 83 3.70 11.04 0.89
CA ILE A 83 3.83 12.34 0.22
C ILE A 83 4.42 12.16 -1.18
N ALA A 84 5.43 11.33 -1.36
CA ALA A 84 6.01 11.07 -2.67
C ALA A 84 4.98 10.47 -3.64
N VAL A 85 4.22 9.46 -3.21
CA VAL A 85 3.16 8.82 -4.03
C VAL A 85 2.01 9.80 -4.31
N GLY A 86 1.56 10.55 -3.31
CA GLY A 86 0.50 11.55 -3.46
C GLY A 86 0.91 12.68 -4.42
N SER A 87 2.13 13.19 -4.29
CA SER A 87 2.69 14.22 -5.19
C SER A 87 2.80 13.71 -6.63
N TRP A 88 3.26 12.48 -6.81
CA TRP A 88 3.31 11.84 -8.13
C TRP A 88 1.91 11.72 -8.74
N GLY A 89 0.91 11.29 -7.96
CA GLY A 89 -0.47 11.17 -8.42
C GLY A 89 -1.09 12.53 -8.81
N ILE A 90 -0.85 13.60 -8.05
CA ILE A 90 -1.26 14.97 -8.40
C ILE A 90 -0.60 15.42 -9.71
N TRP A 91 0.72 15.28 -9.80
CA TRP A 91 1.46 15.63 -11.01
C TRP A 91 0.90 14.92 -12.25
N ARG A 92 0.57 13.64 -12.13
CA ARG A 92 -0.05 12.87 -13.19
C ARG A 92 -1.45 13.36 -13.53
N ALA A 93 -2.30 13.64 -12.54
CA ALA A 93 -3.65 14.18 -12.74
C ALA A 93 -3.62 15.52 -13.47
N VAL A 94 -2.68 16.40 -13.11
CA VAL A 94 -2.47 17.69 -13.78
C VAL A 94 -2.07 17.48 -15.24
N ARG A 95 -1.12 16.61 -15.54
CA ARG A 95 -0.72 16.31 -16.92
C ARG A 95 -1.86 15.79 -17.78
N LEU A 96 -2.70 14.92 -17.24
CA LEU A 96 -3.89 14.43 -17.93
C LEU A 96 -4.91 15.55 -18.21
N GLY A 97 -5.07 16.51 -17.27
CA GLY A 97 -5.93 17.70 -17.45
C GLY A 97 -5.45 18.62 -18.57
N PHE A 98 -4.15 18.83 -18.71
CA PHE A 98 -3.58 19.65 -19.79
C PHE A 98 -3.76 19.00 -21.17
N SER A 99 -3.66 17.66 -21.28
CA SER A 99 -3.85 16.93 -22.53
C SER A 99 -5.30 16.97 -23.03
N ALA A 100 -6.28 17.19 -22.16
CA ALA A 100 -7.70 17.27 -22.51
C ALA A 100 -8.10 18.64 -23.13
N HIS A 101 -7.25 19.67 -23.07
CA HIS A 101 -7.51 21.02 -23.61
C HIS A 101 -6.74 21.30 -24.90
N GLY A 102 -5.81 20.46 -25.30
CA GLY A 102 -5.10 20.56 -26.58
C GLY A 102 -5.82 19.74 -27.64
N HIS A 103 -6.29 20.38 -28.70
CA HIS A 103 -6.86 19.71 -29.87
C HIS A 103 -5.87 18.62 -30.35
N SER A 104 -6.27 17.38 -30.19
CA SER A 104 -5.46 16.22 -30.51
C SER A 104 -5.42 15.98 -32.01
N HIS A 105 -4.26 16.18 -32.61
CA HIS A 105 -3.84 15.25 -33.64
C HIS A 105 -3.39 13.96 -32.91
N ALA A 106 -4.12 12.88 -33.15
CA ALA A 106 -3.82 11.58 -32.59
C ALA A 106 -2.40 11.17 -33.01
N ALA A 107 -1.43 11.39 -32.15
CA ALA A 107 -0.19 10.65 -32.21
C ALA A 107 -0.54 9.20 -31.90
N PRO A 108 -0.04 8.21 -32.68
CA PRO A 108 -0.25 6.80 -32.38
C PRO A 108 0.22 6.58 -30.96
N ALA A 109 -0.64 5.94 -30.16
CA ALA A 109 -0.31 5.53 -28.81
C ALA A 109 0.97 4.70 -28.89
N THR A 110 2.12 5.31 -28.60
CA THR A 110 3.31 4.54 -28.29
C THR A 110 2.92 3.63 -27.14
N PRO A 111 3.12 2.32 -27.24
CA PRO A 111 2.88 1.44 -26.11
C PRO A 111 3.74 2.00 -24.97
N HIS A 112 3.08 2.58 -23.96
CA HIS A 112 3.78 3.09 -22.79
C HIS A 112 4.51 1.91 -22.16
N GLN A 113 5.77 1.78 -22.56
CA GLN A 113 6.78 1.07 -21.82
C GLN A 113 6.91 1.78 -20.47
N GLY A 114 6.40 1.11 -19.45
CA GLY A 114 6.57 1.61 -18.08
C GLY A 114 5.27 1.86 -17.36
N ALA A 115 4.44 0.82 -17.19
CA ALA A 115 3.83 0.65 -15.87
C ALA A 115 4.95 0.88 -14.83
N PRO A 116 4.70 1.62 -13.70
CA PRO A 116 5.70 1.76 -12.66
C PRO A 116 6.23 0.36 -12.41
N CYS A 117 7.53 0.22 -12.61
CA CYS A 117 8.15 -1.09 -12.70
C CYS A 117 7.56 -1.94 -11.60
N VAL A 118 7.05 -3.13 -11.93
CA VAL A 118 6.58 -4.13 -10.99
C VAL A 118 7.45 -4.16 -9.73
N SER A 119 8.76 -3.96 -9.92
CA SER A 119 9.74 -3.76 -8.86
C SER A 119 9.50 -2.54 -7.97
N ALA A 120 8.96 -1.43 -8.46
CA ALA A 120 8.75 -0.22 -7.65
C ALA A 120 7.64 -0.43 -6.62
N SER A 121 6.50 -1.03 -7.01
CA SER A 121 5.42 -1.36 -6.07
C SER A 121 5.88 -2.35 -5.00
N PHE A 122 6.68 -3.36 -5.37
CA PHE A 122 7.26 -4.29 -4.42
C PHE A 122 8.22 -3.60 -3.45
N VAL A 123 9.16 -2.78 -3.95
CA VAL A 123 10.13 -2.05 -3.13
C VAL A 123 9.43 -1.09 -2.18
N MET A 124 8.48 -0.30 -2.68
CA MET A 124 7.69 0.62 -1.84
C MET A 124 6.90 -0.13 -0.77
N GLY A 125 6.25 -1.26 -1.13
CA GLY A 125 5.57 -2.12 -0.18
C GLY A 125 6.52 -2.65 0.90
N THR A 126 7.73 -3.09 0.52
CA THR A 126 8.74 -3.58 1.47
C THR A 126 9.15 -2.50 2.46
N PHE A 127 9.47 -1.29 1.98
CA PHE A 127 9.80 -0.17 2.87
C PHE A 127 8.62 0.20 3.78
N HIS A 128 7.40 0.19 3.26
CA HIS A 128 6.21 0.42 4.06
C HIS A 128 6.03 -0.64 5.15
N GLY A 129 6.21 -1.92 4.81
CA GLY A 129 6.15 -3.03 5.77
C GLY A 129 7.27 -3.01 6.82
N LEU A 130 8.47 -2.52 6.47
CA LEU A 130 9.58 -2.33 7.42
C LEU A 130 9.33 -1.16 8.37
N ALA A 131 8.64 -0.12 7.92
CA ALA A 131 8.61 1.17 8.58
C ALA A 131 7.38 1.41 9.47
N GLY A 132 6.34 0.61 9.43
CA GLY A 132 5.10 0.90 10.16
C GLY A 132 5.07 0.38 11.60
N SER A 133 4.88 1.26 12.59
CA SER A 133 4.62 0.86 13.98
C SER A 133 3.30 0.09 14.14
N SER A 134 2.30 0.39 13.31
CA SER A 134 1.01 -0.32 13.25
C SER A 134 1.17 -1.81 12.91
N HIS A 135 2.25 -2.20 12.22
CA HIS A 135 2.53 -3.59 11.89
C HIS A 135 2.85 -4.44 13.13
N LEU A 136 3.41 -3.81 14.17
CA LEU A 136 3.67 -4.46 15.45
C LEU A 136 2.37 -5.00 16.06
N PHE A 137 1.27 -4.26 15.98
CA PHE A 137 -0.04 -4.72 16.49
C PHE A 137 -0.55 -5.95 15.75
N GLY A 138 -0.24 -6.08 14.46
CA GLY A 138 -0.57 -7.27 13.67
C GLY A 138 0.30 -8.50 14.04
N VAL A 139 1.54 -8.28 14.46
CA VAL A 139 2.51 -9.34 14.79
C VAL A 139 2.43 -9.75 16.27
N LEU A 140 2.10 -8.82 17.20
CA LEU A 140 2.04 -9.08 18.64
C LEU A 140 1.23 -10.33 19.03
N PRO A 141 0.04 -10.60 18.45
CA PRO A 141 -0.70 -11.82 18.78
C PRO A 141 0.08 -13.10 18.49
N ALA A 142 0.96 -13.10 17.47
CA ALA A 142 1.80 -14.26 17.18
C ALA A 142 2.76 -14.59 18.32
N LEU A 143 3.23 -13.58 19.06
CA LEU A 143 4.14 -13.75 20.21
C LEU A 143 3.41 -14.30 21.45
N ALA A 144 2.10 -14.09 21.55
CA ALA A 144 1.26 -14.55 22.66
C ALA A 144 0.70 -15.97 22.45
N LEU A 145 0.87 -16.55 21.27
CA LEU A 145 0.35 -17.89 20.96
C LEU A 145 1.13 -18.99 21.70
N PRO A 146 0.45 -20.07 22.11
CA PRO A 146 1.02 -21.09 23.01
C PRO A 146 2.09 -21.98 22.37
N SER A 147 2.22 -21.97 21.04
CA SER A 147 3.20 -22.79 20.35
C SER A 147 3.79 -22.07 19.13
N ARG A 148 5.05 -22.38 18.83
CA ARG A 148 5.76 -21.87 17.65
C ARG A 148 5.01 -22.17 16.34
N GLN A 149 4.39 -23.36 16.25
CA GLN A 149 3.60 -23.75 15.09
C GLN A 149 2.37 -22.83 14.94
N ALA A 150 1.67 -22.52 16.03
CA ALA A 150 0.53 -21.60 16.01
C ALA A 150 0.96 -20.19 15.58
N SER A 151 2.11 -19.69 16.06
CA SER A 151 2.67 -18.42 15.67
C SER A 151 3.00 -18.35 14.18
N ILE A 152 3.64 -19.40 13.64
CA ILE A 152 3.97 -19.49 12.20
C ILE A 152 2.68 -19.51 11.37
N LEU A 153 1.68 -20.31 11.76
CA LEU A 153 0.40 -20.37 11.04
C LEU A 153 -0.34 -19.03 11.08
N TYR A 154 -0.30 -18.33 12.22
CA TYR A 154 -0.88 -16.99 12.33
C TYR A 154 -0.18 -15.99 11.41
N LEU A 155 1.14 -15.93 11.43
CA LEU A 155 1.93 -15.02 10.58
C LEU A 155 1.75 -15.32 9.09
N ALA A 156 1.68 -16.59 8.72
CA ALA A 156 1.38 -17.01 7.35
C ALA A 156 -0.02 -16.54 6.93
N GLY A 157 -1.03 -16.76 7.78
CA GLY A 157 -2.39 -16.27 7.57
C GLY A 157 -2.44 -14.75 7.44
N PHE A 158 -1.76 -14.03 8.34
CA PHE A 158 -1.66 -12.57 8.32
C PHE A 158 -1.09 -12.07 7.00
N GLY A 159 0.03 -12.62 6.54
CA GLY A 159 0.63 -12.27 5.27
C GLY A 159 -0.30 -12.51 4.08
N VAL A 160 -0.94 -13.68 4.01
CA VAL A 160 -1.91 -14.01 2.96
C VAL A 160 -3.11 -13.06 3.01
N GLY A 161 -3.63 -12.76 4.20
CA GLY A 161 -4.73 -11.82 4.40
C GLY A 161 -4.38 -10.40 3.94
N ALA A 162 -3.20 -9.92 4.29
CA ALA A 162 -2.71 -8.60 3.87
C ALA A 162 -2.53 -8.52 2.35
N ILE A 163 -1.89 -9.52 1.73
CA ILE A 163 -1.72 -9.59 0.26
C ILE A 163 -3.08 -9.59 -0.44
N ALA A 164 -4.02 -10.42 0.03
CA ALA A 164 -5.35 -10.51 -0.54
C ALA A 164 -6.13 -9.18 -0.41
N GLY A 165 -6.07 -8.54 0.76
CA GLY A 165 -6.71 -7.24 1.02
C GLY A 165 -6.19 -6.15 0.09
N MET A 166 -4.88 -6.00 -0.03
CA MET A 166 -4.24 -5.00 -0.91
C MET A 166 -4.53 -5.27 -2.39
N THR A 167 -4.51 -6.53 -2.80
CA THR A 167 -4.84 -6.95 -4.17
C THR A 167 -6.30 -6.64 -4.49
N ALA A 168 -7.22 -6.98 -3.59
CA ALA A 168 -8.64 -6.72 -3.77
C ALA A 168 -8.95 -5.21 -3.83
N PHE A 169 -8.33 -4.42 -2.95
CA PHE A 169 -8.47 -2.97 -2.97
C PHE A 169 -7.96 -2.36 -4.28
N ALA A 170 -6.76 -2.74 -4.73
CA ALA A 170 -6.20 -2.28 -5.99
C ALA A 170 -7.06 -2.68 -7.20
N ALA A 171 -7.59 -3.90 -7.21
CA ALA A 171 -8.52 -4.36 -8.24
C ALA A 171 -9.82 -3.53 -8.25
N ALA A 172 -10.40 -3.26 -7.07
CA ALA A 172 -11.61 -2.45 -6.94
C ALA A 172 -11.39 -1.01 -7.41
N MET A 173 -10.27 -0.39 -7.01
CA MET A 173 -9.87 0.95 -7.46
C MET A 173 -9.66 1.01 -8.97
N GLY A 174 -8.98 0.01 -9.53
CA GLY A 174 -8.77 -0.11 -10.97
C GLY A 174 -10.08 -0.27 -11.75
N LEU A 175 -10.99 -1.10 -11.25
CA LEU A 175 -12.30 -1.28 -11.86
C LEU A 175 -13.12 0.03 -11.81
N LEU A 176 -13.08 0.73 -10.69
CA LEU A 176 -13.74 2.02 -10.52
C LEU A 176 -13.18 3.06 -11.48
N SER A 177 -11.85 3.19 -11.55
CA SER A 177 -11.16 4.10 -12.47
C SER A 177 -11.52 3.81 -13.92
N HIS A 178 -11.53 2.53 -14.32
CA HIS A 178 -11.90 2.13 -15.68
C HIS A 178 -13.36 2.46 -16.00
N ARG A 179 -14.30 2.23 -15.07
CA ARG A 179 -15.70 2.57 -15.27
C ARG A 179 -15.94 4.08 -15.36
N LEU A 180 -15.28 4.85 -14.50
CA LEU A 180 -15.37 6.31 -14.51
C LEU A 180 -14.72 6.92 -15.75
N GLY A 181 -13.55 6.44 -16.14
CA GLY A 181 -12.81 6.93 -17.32
C GLY A 181 -13.55 6.71 -18.62
N ARG A 182 -14.31 5.60 -18.75
CA ARG A 182 -15.15 5.34 -19.94
C ARG A 182 -16.38 6.22 -20.03
N ARG A 183 -16.93 6.67 -18.89
CA ARG A 183 -18.18 7.46 -18.85
C ARG A 183 -17.91 8.96 -18.81
N HIS A 184 -16.93 9.38 -18.00
CA HIS A 184 -16.63 10.78 -17.77
C HIS A 184 -15.13 10.97 -17.46
N PRO A 185 -14.32 11.49 -18.41
CA PRO A 185 -12.90 11.76 -18.17
C PRO A 185 -12.60 12.63 -16.95
N ARG A 186 -13.49 13.61 -16.65
CA ARG A 186 -13.38 14.47 -15.46
C ARG A 186 -13.53 13.69 -14.15
N SER A 187 -14.38 12.66 -14.12
CA SER A 187 -14.56 11.82 -12.91
C SER A 187 -13.34 10.96 -12.63
N TYR A 188 -12.65 10.51 -13.67
CA TYR A 188 -11.38 9.80 -13.53
C TYR A 188 -10.28 10.70 -12.93
N SER A 189 -10.12 11.92 -13.47
CA SER A 189 -9.18 12.88 -12.92
C SER A 189 -9.54 13.24 -11.47
N GLY A 190 -10.83 13.41 -11.17
CA GLY A 190 -11.32 13.65 -9.81
C GLY A 190 -10.95 12.53 -8.84
N LEU A 191 -11.10 11.26 -9.24
CA LEU A 191 -10.69 10.11 -8.41
C LEU A 191 -9.18 10.11 -8.14
N LEU A 192 -8.37 10.40 -9.16
CA LEU A 192 -6.92 10.47 -9.01
C LEU A 192 -6.51 11.64 -8.10
N TYR A 193 -7.13 12.81 -8.23
CA TYR A 193 -6.91 13.93 -7.31
C TYR A 193 -7.30 13.58 -5.88
N ALA A 194 -8.50 13.00 -5.68
CA ALA A 194 -9.00 12.66 -4.35
C ALA A 194 -8.11 11.62 -3.65
N SER A 195 -7.70 10.55 -4.35
CA SER A 195 -6.82 9.53 -3.79
C SER A 195 -5.42 10.07 -3.49
N SER A 196 -4.88 10.93 -4.36
CA SER A 196 -3.59 11.58 -4.16
C SER A 196 -3.62 12.58 -3.01
N ALA A 197 -4.68 13.38 -2.89
CA ALA A 197 -4.88 14.28 -1.76
C ALA A 197 -4.99 13.53 -0.44
N ALA A 198 -5.71 12.39 -0.41
CA ALA A 198 -5.77 11.53 0.75
C ALA A 198 -4.38 11.02 1.16
N ALA A 199 -3.55 10.60 0.20
CA ALA A 199 -2.17 10.19 0.46
C ALA A 199 -1.32 11.32 1.04
N LEU A 200 -1.47 12.56 0.53
CA LEU A 200 -0.75 13.73 1.05
C LEU A 200 -1.20 14.07 2.48
N VAL A 201 -2.51 14.04 2.77
CA VAL A 201 -3.05 14.33 4.09
C VAL A 201 -2.58 13.28 5.11
N VAL A 202 -2.72 12.00 4.80
CA VAL A 202 -2.26 10.92 5.67
C VAL A 202 -0.74 10.98 5.85
N GLY A 203 0.02 11.21 4.78
CA GLY A 203 1.47 11.35 4.81
C GLY A 203 1.92 12.54 5.66
N GLY A 204 1.25 13.68 5.53
CA GLY A 204 1.48 14.86 6.38
C GLY A 204 1.21 14.58 7.86
N PHE A 205 0.11 13.90 8.16
CA PHE A 205 -0.21 13.48 9.52
C PHE A 205 0.89 12.60 10.14
N TRP A 206 1.40 11.61 9.39
CA TRP A 206 2.48 10.72 9.85
C TRP A 206 3.85 11.41 9.96
N LEU A 207 4.07 12.51 9.24
CA LEU A 207 5.31 13.30 9.39
C LEU A 207 5.29 14.22 10.62
N VAL A 208 4.14 14.78 10.95
CA VAL A 208 3.99 15.81 11.98
C VAL A 208 3.33 15.27 13.25
N GLY A 209 2.43 14.31 13.11
CA GLY A 209 1.71 13.67 14.21
C GLY A 209 2.66 12.78 15.03
N ARG A 210 2.72 13.06 16.32
CA ARG A 210 3.35 12.20 17.32
C ARG A 210 2.33 11.23 17.86
#